data_ea17d03c371be1f80d7ea4505e24188a
#
_entry.id   ea17d03c371be1f80d7ea4505e24188a
#
_cell.length_a   1.000
_cell.length_b   1.000
_cell.length_c   1.000
_cell.angle_alpha   90.00
_cell.angle_beta   90.00
_cell.angle_gamma   90.00
#
_symmetry.space_group_name_H-M   'P 1'
#
loop_
_entity.id
_entity.type
_entity.pdbx_description
1 polymer ?
#
loop_
_entity_poly.entity_id
_entity_poly.type
_entity_poly.pdbx_seq_one_letter_code
_entity_poly.pdbx_strand_id
1 'polypeptide(L)'
;MADAPVDTVASVPVAVIGAGPAGLMLAHLLGRAGIETIVIDTRTRHEIETTQRAGILEADAARDLVETGVSDRILREGHEHEGIGLRFGGREHRIHFKELVGASVWLYPQTDVFVDLADARDRDGGSVHFGVGDTEILDVTTGAPRVRCTGPDGTRHEIRARYVVGADGSRGMCRDLVPGERRTRYRKEYPFAWFGILAEAPMSAPELVYAHSEHGFALISQRTDSVQRMYFQCEPDESVEAWPDDRIWETLQARVAGPDGFRLEEGPVLEKTVLRFRSFVQEPMRWGSLALAGDAAHTVPPTGARGLNLALHDVKVLAEVLLRALGGAGEAALDEYQPRALQRIWRAQNFSHWMTQLLHTTPGGSAFDLRRQLGELDNVVATRAGRTYLAEQYTGWPTSRRDH
;
A
#
# COMPACT_ATOMS: atom_id res chain seq x y z
N MET A 1 34.64 -19.06 1.55
CA MET A 1 35.13 -17.90 0.80
C MET A 1 35.56 -16.87 1.82
N ALA A 2 36.80 -16.30 1.69
CA ALA A 2 37.22 -15.25 2.61
C ALA A 2 36.30 -14.01 2.44
N ASP A 3 35.86 -13.43 3.55
CA ASP A 3 35.07 -12.19 3.53
C ASP A 3 35.86 -11.09 2.79
N ALA A 4 35.25 -10.52 1.75
CA ALA A 4 35.87 -9.41 1.06
C ALA A 4 35.99 -8.20 2.01
N PRO A 5 37.10 -7.43 1.96
CA PRO A 5 37.31 -6.33 2.89
C PRO A 5 36.19 -5.29 2.81
N VAL A 6 35.80 -4.76 3.97
CA VAL A 6 34.83 -3.68 4.15
C VAL A 6 35.60 -2.37 4.29
N ASP A 7 35.19 -1.34 3.57
CA ASP A 7 35.88 -0.04 3.57
C ASP A 7 35.41 0.85 4.73
N THR A 8 34.14 0.76 5.09
CA THR A 8 33.55 1.55 6.19
C THR A 8 32.64 0.71 7.10
N VAL A 9 32.64 1.03 8.39
CA VAL A 9 31.77 0.39 9.39
C VAL A 9 31.00 1.46 10.14
N ALA A 10 29.68 1.30 10.16
CA ALA A 10 28.77 2.12 10.97
C ALA A 10 28.05 1.25 12.01
N SER A 11 27.62 1.86 13.11
CA SER A 11 26.81 1.18 14.13
C SER A 11 25.60 2.03 14.48
N VAL A 12 24.40 1.40 14.42
CA VAL A 12 23.13 2.06 14.75
C VAL A 12 22.21 1.11 15.51
N PRO A 13 21.29 1.62 16.32
CA PRO A 13 20.28 0.77 16.96
C PRO A 13 19.42 -0.01 15.96
N VAL A 14 19.02 0.61 14.84
CA VAL A 14 18.12 0.00 13.84
C VAL A 14 18.61 0.31 12.43
N ALA A 15 18.81 -0.75 11.63
CA ALA A 15 19.02 -0.66 10.18
C ALA A 15 17.71 -0.98 9.46
N VAL A 16 17.35 -0.18 8.45
CA VAL A 16 16.11 -0.33 7.68
C VAL A 16 16.45 -0.62 6.22
N ILE A 17 15.92 -1.72 5.71
CA ILE A 17 16.13 -2.15 4.32
C ILE A 17 14.87 -1.81 3.52
N GLY A 18 15.00 -0.84 2.63
CA GLY A 18 13.93 -0.26 1.84
C GLY A 18 13.55 1.15 2.29
N ALA A 19 13.76 2.13 1.42
CA ALA A 19 13.38 3.53 1.61
C ALA A 19 12.01 3.86 1.01
N GLY A 20 11.12 2.88 0.90
CA GLY A 20 9.70 3.14 0.60
C GLY A 20 8.98 3.82 1.76
N PRO A 21 7.68 4.17 1.60
CA PRO A 21 6.92 4.86 2.66
C PRO A 21 6.97 4.17 4.04
N ALA A 22 6.97 2.82 4.08
CA ALA A 22 7.09 2.07 5.33
C ALA A 22 8.44 2.32 6.03
N GLY A 23 9.56 2.15 5.30
CA GLY A 23 10.90 2.31 5.88
C GLY A 23 11.20 3.73 6.30
N LEU A 24 10.82 4.71 5.48
CA LEU A 24 11.00 6.13 5.80
C LEU A 24 10.14 6.59 6.98
N MET A 25 8.87 6.16 7.04
CA MET A 25 8.01 6.48 8.18
C MET A 25 8.52 5.86 9.48
N LEU A 26 8.98 4.61 9.46
CA LEU A 26 9.62 3.99 10.62
C LEU A 26 10.84 4.79 11.09
N ALA A 27 11.75 5.11 10.16
CA ALA A 27 12.95 5.88 10.47
C ALA A 27 12.61 7.28 11.00
N HIS A 28 11.55 7.92 10.48
CA HIS A 28 11.06 9.19 10.97
C HIS A 28 10.55 9.07 12.42
N LEU A 29 9.68 8.10 12.71
CA LEU A 29 9.13 7.88 14.06
C LEU A 29 10.23 7.58 15.09
N LEU A 30 11.21 6.74 14.73
CA LEU A 30 12.35 6.42 15.59
C LEU A 30 13.26 7.63 15.80
N GLY A 31 13.55 8.39 14.73
CA GLY A 31 14.36 9.60 14.78
C GLY A 31 13.76 10.67 15.70
N ARG A 32 12.44 10.87 15.64
CA ARG A 32 11.73 11.76 16.57
C ARG A 32 11.87 11.35 18.05
N ALA A 33 12.06 10.08 18.30
CA ALA A 33 12.32 9.54 19.64
C ALA A 33 13.82 9.49 19.99
N GLY A 34 14.68 10.08 19.17
CA GLY A 34 16.14 10.11 19.40
C GLY A 34 16.87 8.81 19.07
N ILE A 35 16.24 7.89 18.34
CA ILE A 35 16.87 6.63 17.92
C ILE A 35 17.46 6.82 16.52
N GLU A 36 18.77 6.66 16.42
CA GLU A 36 19.47 6.69 15.13
C GLU A 36 19.13 5.49 14.27
N THR A 37 18.95 5.75 12.98
CA THR A 37 18.66 4.73 11.99
C THR A 37 19.49 4.96 10.73
N ILE A 38 19.89 3.89 10.05
CA ILE A 38 20.38 3.94 8.67
C ILE A 38 19.35 3.24 7.80
N VAL A 39 18.88 3.94 6.78
CA VAL A 39 17.96 3.41 5.76
C VAL A 39 18.72 3.21 4.46
N ILE A 40 18.57 2.06 3.81
CA ILE A 40 19.17 1.79 2.49
C ILE A 40 18.09 1.35 1.49
N ASP A 41 18.22 1.75 0.21
CA ASP A 41 17.37 1.26 -0.88
C ASP A 41 18.23 1.03 -2.14
N THR A 42 17.92 -0.02 -2.88
CA THR A 42 18.61 -0.33 -4.13
C THR A 42 18.26 0.65 -5.26
N ARG A 43 17.11 1.29 -5.19
CA ARG A 43 16.66 2.30 -6.15
C ARG A 43 17.21 3.66 -5.77
N THR A 44 17.39 4.49 -6.76
CA THR A 44 17.63 5.92 -6.57
C THR A 44 16.37 6.62 -6.04
N ARG A 45 16.52 7.76 -5.40
CA ARG A 45 15.39 8.59 -4.97
C ARG A 45 14.47 8.92 -6.16
N HIS A 46 15.04 9.30 -7.29
CA HIS A 46 14.30 9.65 -8.50
C HIS A 46 13.46 8.48 -9.04
N GLU A 47 13.99 7.26 -9.06
CA GLU A 47 13.23 6.08 -9.49
C GLU A 47 12.00 5.81 -8.61
N ILE A 48 12.08 6.10 -7.31
CA ILE A 48 10.94 5.93 -6.41
C ILE A 48 9.92 7.05 -6.63
N GLU A 49 10.36 8.30 -6.76
CA GLU A 49 9.52 9.47 -7.01
C GLU A 49 8.73 9.37 -8.32
N THR A 50 9.30 8.73 -9.34
CA THR A 50 8.67 8.58 -10.65
C THR A 50 7.83 7.30 -10.78
N THR A 51 7.94 6.34 -9.84
CA THR A 51 7.14 5.12 -9.85
C THR A 51 5.70 5.40 -9.44
N GLN A 52 4.81 5.44 -10.41
CA GLN A 52 3.40 5.75 -10.21
C GLN A 52 2.68 4.67 -9.38
N ARG A 53 2.04 5.06 -8.29
CA ARG A 53 1.21 4.20 -7.45
C ARG A 53 -0.05 4.94 -7.02
N ALA A 54 -1.14 4.21 -6.82
CA ALA A 54 -2.36 4.76 -6.23
C ALA A 54 -2.07 5.23 -4.78
N GLY A 55 -2.80 6.24 -4.34
CA GLY A 55 -2.68 6.75 -2.98
C GLY A 55 -4.06 7.09 -2.45
N ILE A 56 -4.58 6.24 -1.56
CA ILE A 56 -5.73 6.56 -0.73
C ILE A 56 -5.30 6.31 0.70
N LEU A 57 -5.34 7.36 1.50
CA LEU A 57 -5.00 7.33 2.91
C LEU A 57 -6.27 7.32 3.76
N GLU A 58 -6.28 6.46 4.77
CA GLU A 58 -7.23 6.55 5.87
C GLU A 58 -6.99 7.84 6.65
N ALA A 59 -8.03 8.40 7.25
CA ALA A 59 -7.93 9.65 8.01
C ALA A 59 -6.85 9.61 9.10
N ASP A 60 -6.67 8.45 9.77
CA ASP A 60 -5.63 8.28 10.78
C ASP A 60 -4.22 8.35 10.16
N ALA A 61 -4.02 7.74 8.99
CA ALA A 61 -2.73 7.78 8.31
C ALA A 61 -2.40 9.21 7.80
N ALA A 62 -3.39 9.92 7.28
CA ALA A 62 -3.23 11.33 6.90
C ALA A 62 -2.88 12.21 8.11
N ARG A 63 -3.57 12.00 9.23
CA ARG A 63 -3.29 12.68 10.49
C ARG A 63 -1.89 12.37 11.02
N ASP A 64 -1.46 11.13 10.97
CA ASP A 64 -0.12 10.72 11.41
C ASP A 64 0.98 11.47 10.63
N LEU A 65 0.83 11.70 9.33
CA LEU A 65 1.79 12.52 8.55
C LEU A 65 1.90 13.95 9.08
N VAL A 66 0.78 14.56 9.43
CA VAL A 66 0.74 15.94 9.96
C VAL A 66 1.25 16.01 11.41
N GLU A 67 0.69 15.19 12.30
CA GLU A 67 0.99 15.24 13.73
C GLU A 67 2.40 14.79 14.07
N THR A 68 2.97 13.90 13.27
CA THR A 68 4.37 13.51 13.43
C THR A 68 5.35 14.51 12.79
N GLY A 69 4.84 15.53 12.10
CA GLY A 69 5.66 16.59 11.50
C GLY A 69 6.36 16.16 10.21
N VAL A 70 5.84 15.13 9.52
CA VAL A 70 6.32 14.78 8.18
C VAL A 70 6.04 15.91 7.23
N SER A 71 4.77 16.22 7.00
CA SER A 71 4.31 17.29 6.12
C SER A 71 2.83 17.61 6.38
N ASP A 72 2.43 18.87 6.15
CA ASP A 72 1.03 19.29 6.10
C ASP A 72 0.50 19.43 4.66
N ARG A 73 1.32 19.07 3.65
CA ARG A 73 1.00 19.21 2.21
C ARG A 73 -0.26 18.46 1.83
N ILE A 74 -0.52 17.31 2.47
CA ILE A 74 -1.75 16.54 2.24
C ILE A 74 -3.02 17.36 2.52
N LEU A 75 -3.01 18.30 3.47
CA LEU A 75 -4.16 19.15 3.78
C LEU A 75 -4.43 20.23 2.72
N ARG A 76 -3.42 20.54 1.88
CA ARG A 76 -3.52 21.56 0.84
C ARG A 76 -3.69 20.98 -0.56
N GLU A 77 -3.05 19.85 -0.83
CA GLU A 77 -2.96 19.23 -2.15
C GLU A 77 -3.71 17.91 -2.25
N GLY A 78 -4.02 17.29 -1.12
CA GLY A 78 -4.84 16.07 -1.05
C GLY A 78 -6.32 16.39 -1.21
N HIS A 79 -7.08 15.44 -1.76
CA HIS A 79 -8.52 15.55 -1.90
C HIS A 79 -9.23 14.67 -0.85
N GLU A 80 -9.96 15.29 0.06
CA GLU A 80 -10.78 14.56 1.02
C GLU A 80 -12.02 14.00 0.31
N HIS A 81 -12.21 12.69 0.40
CA HIS A 81 -13.40 12.00 -0.10
C HIS A 81 -14.27 11.56 1.07
N GLU A 82 -15.48 12.09 1.13
CA GLU A 82 -16.48 11.78 2.15
C GLU A 82 -17.30 10.53 1.82
N GLY A 83 -17.04 9.93 0.66
CA GLY A 83 -17.72 8.73 0.18
C GLY A 83 -17.09 8.12 -1.06
N ILE A 84 -17.80 7.16 -1.64
CA ILE A 84 -17.52 6.55 -2.96
C ILE A 84 -18.83 6.30 -3.70
N GLY A 85 -18.77 6.28 -5.02
CA GLY A 85 -19.82 5.76 -5.89
C GLY A 85 -19.66 4.26 -6.13
N LEU A 86 -20.71 3.48 -5.91
CA LEU A 86 -20.85 2.11 -6.39
C LEU A 86 -21.80 2.14 -7.59
N ARG A 87 -21.30 1.82 -8.78
CA ARG A 87 -22.09 1.85 -10.02
C ARG A 87 -22.34 0.43 -10.50
N PHE A 88 -23.61 0.02 -10.53
CA PHE A 88 -24.05 -1.27 -11.06
C PHE A 88 -25.50 -1.20 -11.50
N GLY A 89 -25.92 -2.12 -12.38
CA GLY A 89 -27.26 -2.06 -12.96
C GLY A 89 -27.55 -0.74 -13.70
N GLY A 90 -26.49 -0.09 -14.20
CA GLY A 90 -26.55 1.19 -14.90
C GLY A 90 -26.87 2.41 -14.03
N ARG A 91 -26.75 2.32 -12.71
CA ARG A 91 -27.02 3.40 -11.76
C ARG A 91 -25.90 3.53 -10.73
N GLU A 92 -25.69 4.75 -10.24
CA GLU A 92 -24.77 5.02 -9.16
C GLU A 92 -25.49 4.99 -7.79
N HIS A 93 -24.82 4.37 -6.81
CA HIS A 93 -25.23 4.32 -5.42
C HIS A 93 -24.10 4.90 -4.57
N ARG A 94 -24.28 6.11 -4.08
CA ARG A 94 -23.28 6.76 -3.25
C ARG A 94 -23.28 6.20 -1.82
N ILE A 95 -22.10 5.88 -1.30
CA ILE A 95 -21.87 5.48 0.10
C ILE A 95 -21.21 6.65 0.82
N HIS A 96 -21.95 7.33 1.69
CA HIS A 96 -21.51 8.51 2.44
C HIS A 96 -20.76 8.10 3.71
N PHE A 97 -19.45 8.04 3.69
CA PHE A 97 -18.61 7.61 4.81
C PHE A 97 -18.78 8.51 6.02
N LYS A 98 -18.69 9.83 5.83
CA LYS A 98 -18.76 10.80 6.92
C LYS A 98 -20.10 10.77 7.65
N GLU A 99 -21.19 10.59 6.91
CA GLU A 99 -22.54 10.44 7.47
C GLU A 99 -22.72 9.11 8.23
N LEU A 100 -22.17 8.03 7.70
CA LEU A 100 -22.37 6.67 8.23
C LEU A 100 -21.47 6.36 9.43
N VAL A 101 -20.20 6.79 9.36
CA VAL A 101 -19.15 6.36 10.31
C VAL A 101 -18.31 7.54 10.86
N GLY A 102 -18.59 8.77 10.46
CA GLY A 102 -17.87 9.96 10.92
C GLY A 102 -16.42 10.05 10.44
N ALA A 103 -16.08 9.32 9.37
CA ALA A 103 -14.73 9.26 8.82
C ALA A 103 -14.72 9.58 7.31
N SER A 104 -13.56 9.92 6.78
CA SER A 104 -13.29 10.17 5.37
C SER A 104 -12.00 9.46 4.95
N VAL A 105 -11.68 9.51 3.67
CA VAL A 105 -10.38 9.08 3.15
C VAL A 105 -9.77 10.23 2.35
N TRP A 106 -8.46 10.19 2.20
CA TRP A 106 -7.71 11.21 1.46
C TRP A 106 -7.11 10.62 0.20
N LEU A 107 -7.45 11.16 -0.94
CA LEU A 107 -6.75 10.87 -2.20
C LEU A 107 -5.47 11.71 -2.21
N TYR A 108 -4.36 11.05 -1.97
CA TYR A 108 -3.03 11.67 -1.97
C TYR A 108 -2.03 10.66 -2.51
N PRO A 109 -1.37 10.94 -3.65
CA PRO A 109 -0.51 9.97 -4.31
C PRO A 109 0.56 9.37 -3.40
N GLN A 110 0.81 8.06 -3.52
CA GLN A 110 1.86 7.41 -2.73
C GLN A 110 3.25 7.99 -3.03
N THR A 111 3.47 8.51 -4.24
CA THR A 111 4.70 9.24 -4.61
C THR A 111 4.88 10.51 -3.78
N ASP A 112 3.79 11.23 -3.51
CA ASP A 112 3.84 12.45 -2.71
C ASP A 112 4.06 12.14 -1.23
N VAL A 113 3.44 11.06 -0.72
CA VAL A 113 3.76 10.53 0.62
C VAL A 113 5.24 10.17 0.74
N PHE A 114 5.82 9.56 -0.30
CA PHE A 114 7.25 9.24 -0.32
C PHE A 114 8.11 10.51 -0.30
N VAL A 115 7.81 11.49 -1.16
CA VAL A 115 8.54 12.78 -1.22
C VAL A 115 8.50 13.47 0.14
N ASP A 116 7.31 13.59 0.74
CA ASP A 116 7.14 14.21 2.06
C ASP A 116 7.97 13.52 3.14
N LEU A 117 8.01 12.19 3.15
CA LEU A 117 8.80 11.40 4.09
C LEU A 117 10.31 11.54 3.84
N ALA A 118 10.74 11.53 2.58
CA ALA A 118 12.15 11.70 2.23
C ALA A 118 12.65 13.10 2.61
N ASP A 119 11.88 14.14 2.28
CA ASP A 119 12.20 15.53 2.62
C ASP A 119 12.21 15.74 4.15
N ALA A 120 11.30 15.10 4.89
CA ALA A 120 11.32 15.13 6.34
C ALA A 120 12.58 14.48 6.90
N ARG A 121 13.02 13.36 6.33
CA ARG A 121 14.27 12.71 6.77
C ARG A 121 15.50 13.55 6.45
N ASP A 122 15.56 14.19 5.28
CA ASP A 122 16.64 15.09 4.90
C ASP A 122 16.67 16.31 5.82
N ARG A 123 15.52 16.94 6.07
CA ARG A 123 15.36 18.08 6.98
C ARG A 123 15.84 17.75 8.40
N ASP A 124 15.52 16.57 8.89
CA ASP A 124 15.83 16.12 10.25
C ASP A 124 17.24 15.49 10.36
N GLY A 125 18.05 15.53 9.30
CA GLY A 125 19.41 14.99 9.26
C GLY A 125 19.48 13.46 9.32
N GLY A 126 18.43 12.77 8.85
CA GLY A 126 18.35 11.30 8.86
C GLY A 126 19.25 10.66 7.80
N SER A 127 19.89 9.55 8.14
CA SER A 127 20.75 8.79 7.23
C SER A 127 19.92 7.91 6.30
N VAL A 128 19.81 8.29 5.01
CA VAL A 128 19.14 7.53 3.97
C VAL A 128 20.09 7.38 2.76
N HIS A 129 20.38 6.16 2.35
CA HIS A 129 21.27 5.86 1.23
C HIS A 129 20.49 5.18 0.11
N PHE A 130 20.40 5.86 -1.01
CA PHE A 130 19.76 5.37 -2.24
C PHE A 130 20.78 4.82 -3.23
N GLY A 131 20.34 3.94 -4.14
CA GLY A 131 21.19 3.35 -5.18
C GLY A 131 22.20 2.35 -4.63
N VAL A 132 21.92 1.73 -3.50
CA VAL A 132 22.80 0.79 -2.81
C VAL A 132 22.65 -0.60 -3.42
N GLY A 133 23.77 -1.21 -3.85
CA GLY A 133 23.82 -2.56 -4.42
C GLY A 133 24.31 -3.63 -3.44
N ASP A 134 24.32 -4.87 -3.91
CA ASP A 134 24.94 -6.04 -3.25
C ASP A 134 24.59 -6.19 -1.77
N THR A 135 23.32 -5.91 -1.40
CA THR A 135 22.89 -5.96 0.00
C THR A 135 22.84 -7.39 0.51
N GLU A 136 23.53 -7.65 1.61
CA GLU A 136 23.54 -8.91 2.35
C GLU A 136 23.21 -8.66 3.82
N ILE A 137 22.32 -9.48 4.39
CA ILE A 137 21.93 -9.38 5.80
C ILE A 137 22.36 -10.64 6.52
N LEU A 138 23.16 -10.49 7.57
CA LEU A 138 23.84 -11.55 8.28
C LEU A 138 23.44 -11.56 9.74
N ASP A 139 23.57 -12.72 10.37
CA ASP A 139 23.56 -12.90 11.83
C ASP A 139 22.26 -12.45 12.53
N VAL A 140 21.11 -12.47 11.84
CA VAL A 140 19.83 -11.99 12.39
C VAL A 140 19.36 -12.74 13.64
N THR A 141 19.90 -13.92 13.93
CA THR A 141 19.56 -14.74 15.11
C THR A 141 20.57 -14.65 16.24
N THR A 142 21.66 -13.88 16.08
CA THR A 142 22.73 -13.79 17.08
C THR A 142 22.58 -12.63 18.05
N GLY A 143 21.60 -11.74 17.84
CA GLY A 143 21.42 -10.49 18.60
C GLY A 143 22.37 -9.36 18.16
N ALA A 144 23.22 -9.58 17.15
CA ALA A 144 24.14 -8.61 16.57
C ALA A 144 24.12 -8.68 15.03
N PRO A 145 22.99 -8.43 14.39
CA PRO A 145 22.86 -8.49 12.95
C PRO A 145 23.77 -7.48 12.25
N ARG A 146 24.22 -7.85 11.05
CA ARG A 146 25.05 -7.01 10.19
C ARG A 146 24.39 -6.88 8.80
N VAL A 147 24.46 -5.70 8.24
CA VAL A 147 24.06 -5.43 6.87
C VAL A 147 25.29 -5.00 6.09
N ARG A 148 25.64 -5.71 5.02
CA ARG A 148 26.69 -5.35 4.08
C ARG A 148 26.06 -4.88 2.80
N CYS A 149 26.63 -3.85 2.22
CA CYS A 149 26.15 -3.31 0.96
C CYS A 149 27.27 -2.55 0.23
N THR A 150 27.01 -2.26 -1.06
CA THR A 150 27.92 -1.48 -1.91
C THR A 150 27.24 -0.15 -2.25
N GLY A 151 27.87 0.96 -1.91
CA GLY A 151 27.43 2.29 -2.30
C GLY A 151 27.49 2.52 -3.81
N PRO A 152 26.81 3.55 -4.34
CA PRO A 152 26.85 3.87 -5.78
C PRO A 152 28.25 4.25 -6.29
N ASP A 153 29.15 4.64 -5.39
CA ASP A 153 30.56 4.92 -5.67
C ASP A 153 31.47 3.66 -5.63
N GLY A 154 30.91 2.49 -5.36
CA GLY A 154 31.62 1.22 -5.23
C GLY A 154 32.19 0.95 -3.83
N THR A 155 32.02 1.87 -2.88
CA THR A 155 32.46 1.71 -1.48
C THR A 155 31.66 0.60 -0.79
N ARG A 156 32.36 -0.30 -0.11
CA ARG A 156 31.73 -1.39 0.67
C ARG A 156 31.50 -0.96 2.12
N HIS A 157 30.24 -1.07 2.53
CA HIS A 157 29.78 -0.69 3.86
C HIS A 157 29.37 -1.91 4.67
N GLU A 158 29.68 -1.90 5.97
CA GLU A 158 29.07 -2.78 6.97
C GLU A 158 28.32 -1.93 8.01
N ILE A 159 27.03 -2.20 8.15
CA ILE A 159 26.16 -1.56 9.16
C ILE A 159 25.92 -2.61 10.25
N ARG A 160 26.39 -2.36 11.45
CA ARG A 160 26.09 -3.17 12.63
C ARG A 160 24.85 -2.59 13.31
N ALA A 161 23.89 -3.44 13.60
CA ALA A 161 22.65 -3.00 14.21
C ALA A 161 22.25 -3.90 15.37
N ARG A 162 21.37 -3.41 16.23
CA ARG A 162 20.68 -4.27 17.20
C ARG A 162 19.44 -4.92 16.56
N TYR A 163 18.77 -4.21 15.67
CA TYR A 163 17.62 -4.69 14.92
C TYR A 163 17.73 -4.32 13.44
N VAL A 164 17.22 -5.20 12.60
CA VAL A 164 17.07 -4.96 11.16
C VAL A 164 15.58 -5.00 10.82
N VAL A 165 15.12 -4.03 10.04
CA VAL A 165 13.74 -4.00 9.55
C VAL A 165 13.73 -4.12 8.04
N GLY A 166 13.12 -5.20 7.53
CA GLY A 166 12.84 -5.40 6.12
C GLY A 166 11.55 -4.69 5.72
N ALA A 167 11.70 -3.57 5.02
CA ALA A 167 10.64 -2.79 4.38
C ALA A 167 10.87 -2.70 2.87
N ASP A 168 11.50 -3.73 2.31
CA ASP A 168 12.03 -3.86 0.94
C ASP A 168 10.99 -4.27 -0.10
N GLY A 169 9.72 -4.19 0.25
CA GLY A 169 8.60 -4.34 -0.64
C GLY A 169 8.30 -5.78 -1.08
N SER A 170 7.40 -5.92 -2.05
CA SER A 170 6.85 -7.22 -2.45
C SER A 170 7.84 -8.13 -3.20
N ARG A 171 8.98 -7.61 -3.61
CA ARG A 171 10.07 -8.35 -4.29
C ARG A 171 11.35 -8.39 -3.47
N GLY A 172 11.32 -7.87 -2.24
CA GLY A 172 12.47 -7.77 -1.36
C GLY A 172 12.97 -9.12 -0.87
N MET A 173 14.23 -9.14 -0.45
CA MET A 173 14.96 -10.33 0.00
C MET A 173 14.72 -10.65 1.49
N CYS A 174 14.40 -9.65 2.31
CA CYS A 174 14.34 -9.79 3.77
C CYS A 174 13.42 -10.92 4.24
N ARG A 175 12.28 -11.12 3.54
CA ARG A 175 11.33 -12.20 3.86
C ARG A 175 11.92 -13.60 3.69
N ASP A 176 12.95 -13.75 2.87
CA ASP A 176 13.58 -15.05 2.60
C ASP A 176 14.63 -15.43 3.64
N LEU A 177 15.01 -14.49 4.52
CA LEU A 177 15.89 -14.75 5.68
C LEU A 177 15.20 -15.58 6.77
N VAL A 178 13.88 -15.61 6.81
CA VAL A 178 13.14 -16.56 7.63
C VAL A 178 13.26 -17.95 7.00
N PRO A 179 13.82 -18.96 7.68
CA PRO A 179 14.01 -20.30 7.11
C PRO A 179 12.70 -20.92 6.62
N GLY A 180 12.78 -21.71 5.53
CA GLY A 180 11.61 -22.31 4.89
C GLY A 180 10.74 -23.14 5.82
N GLU A 181 11.37 -23.92 6.72
CA GLU A 181 10.72 -24.76 7.73
C GLU A 181 10.12 -23.97 8.91
N ARG A 182 10.43 -22.67 9.01
CA ARG A 182 9.95 -21.79 10.08
C ARG A 182 8.91 -20.79 9.61
N ARG A 183 8.61 -20.75 8.30
CA ARG A 183 7.68 -19.76 7.71
C ARG A 183 6.48 -20.42 7.05
N THR A 184 5.34 -19.78 7.20
CA THR A 184 4.13 -20.05 6.43
C THR A 184 3.87 -18.89 5.49
N ARG A 185 3.56 -19.17 4.23
CA ARG A 185 3.19 -18.18 3.23
C ARG A 185 1.79 -18.45 2.73
N TYR A 186 0.88 -17.55 3.02
CA TYR A 186 -0.47 -17.56 2.49
C TYR A 186 -0.47 -16.76 1.18
N ARG A 187 -0.93 -17.39 0.10
CA ARG A 187 -0.93 -16.78 -1.24
C ARG A 187 -2.25 -17.04 -1.94
N LYS A 188 -2.74 -16.02 -2.64
CA LYS A 188 -3.84 -16.15 -3.58
C LYS A 188 -3.56 -15.27 -4.79
N GLU A 189 -3.60 -15.85 -5.96
CA GLU A 189 -3.57 -15.14 -7.24
C GLU A 189 -5.00 -14.97 -7.75
N TYR A 190 -5.24 -13.91 -8.51
CA TYR A 190 -6.53 -13.61 -9.09
C TYR A 190 -6.49 -13.87 -10.59
N PRO A 191 -7.58 -14.41 -11.20
CA PRO A 191 -7.61 -14.79 -12.61
C PRO A 191 -7.82 -13.58 -13.54
N PHE A 192 -7.56 -12.38 -13.07
CA PHE A 192 -7.67 -11.12 -13.81
C PHE A 192 -6.66 -10.11 -13.28
N ALA A 193 -6.44 -9.07 -14.05
CA ALA A 193 -5.62 -7.92 -13.72
C ALA A 193 -6.40 -6.62 -13.94
N TRP A 194 -5.76 -5.49 -13.65
CA TRP A 194 -6.24 -4.18 -14.02
C TRP A 194 -5.41 -3.60 -15.15
N PHE A 195 -6.05 -3.20 -16.23
CA PHE A 195 -5.48 -2.29 -17.18
C PHE A 195 -5.67 -0.86 -16.64
N GLY A 196 -4.58 -0.16 -16.38
CA GLY A 196 -4.58 1.18 -15.82
C GLY A 196 -4.12 2.21 -16.82
N ILE A 197 -4.76 3.37 -16.78
CA ILE A 197 -4.37 4.54 -17.58
C ILE A 197 -4.22 5.78 -16.70
N LEU A 198 -3.32 6.67 -17.10
CA LEU A 198 -3.40 8.09 -16.81
C LEU A 198 -3.88 8.80 -18.07
N ALA A 199 -4.85 9.68 -17.94
CA ALA A 199 -5.37 10.47 -19.06
C ALA A 199 -5.44 11.95 -18.68
N GLU A 200 -5.03 12.80 -19.61
CA GLU A 200 -5.19 14.26 -19.49
C GLU A 200 -6.63 14.62 -19.83
N ALA A 201 -7.48 14.59 -18.83
CA ALA A 201 -8.90 14.85 -18.95
C ALA A 201 -9.45 15.50 -17.68
N PRO A 202 -10.51 16.33 -17.79
CA PRO A 202 -11.22 16.87 -16.65
C PRO A 202 -11.82 15.76 -15.78
N MET A 203 -12.23 16.12 -14.57
CA MET A 203 -12.83 15.20 -13.61
C MET A 203 -14.16 14.63 -14.11
N SER A 204 -14.27 13.30 -14.20
CA SER A 204 -15.52 12.61 -14.58
C SER A 204 -16.50 12.47 -13.41
N ALA A 205 -15.99 12.41 -12.18
CA ALA A 205 -16.80 12.28 -10.97
C ALA A 205 -16.09 12.96 -9.79
N PRO A 206 -16.83 13.53 -8.82
CA PRO A 206 -16.24 14.25 -7.68
C PRO A 206 -15.51 13.34 -6.71
N GLU A 207 -15.81 12.04 -6.69
CA GLU A 207 -15.19 11.02 -5.84
C GLU A 207 -14.93 9.75 -6.65
N LEU A 208 -14.30 8.75 -6.03
CA LEU A 208 -14.04 7.45 -6.65
C LEU A 208 -15.35 6.77 -7.06
N VAL A 209 -15.42 6.26 -8.28
CA VAL A 209 -16.50 5.42 -8.76
C VAL A 209 -15.99 4.01 -9.06
N TYR A 210 -16.54 3.04 -8.34
CA TYR A 210 -16.35 1.62 -8.58
C TYR A 210 -17.51 1.08 -9.41
N ALA A 211 -17.26 0.72 -10.65
CA ALA A 211 -18.28 0.23 -11.55
C ALA A 211 -18.19 -1.28 -11.72
N HIS A 212 -19.34 -1.96 -11.58
CA HIS A 212 -19.54 -3.36 -11.94
C HIS A 212 -20.55 -3.45 -13.07
N SER A 213 -20.20 -4.10 -14.15
CA SER A 213 -21.06 -4.37 -15.29
C SER A 213 -20.85 -5.78 -15.83
N GLU A 214 -21.71 -6.23 -16.75
CA GLU A 214 -21.50 -7.49 -17.47
C GLU A 214 -20.20 -7.50 -18.31
N HIS A 215 -19.68 -6.32 -18.66
CA HIS A 215 -18.41 -6.14 -19.36
C HIS A 215 -17.18 -6.15 -18.42
N GLY A 216 -17.38 -6.32 -17.12
CA GLY A 216 -16.36 -6.34 -16.10
C GLY A 216 -16.29 -5.07 -15.26
N PHE A 217 -15.27 -5.00 -14.43
CA PHE A 217 -15.00 -3.93 -13.47
C PHE A 217 -14.35 -2.70 -14.13
N ALA A 218 -14.70 -1.51 -13.63
CA ALA A 218 -13.92 -0.29 -13.83
C ALA A 218 -13.81 0.53 -12.54
N LEU A 219 -12.71 1.25 -12.39
CA LEU A 219 -12.47 2.22 -11.32
C LEU A 219 -12.12 3.56 -11.95
N ILE A 220 -12.87 4.58 -11.59
CA ILE A 220 -12.70 5.95 -12.03
C ILE A 220 -12.20 6.76 -10.84
N SER A 221 -11.07 7.42 -11.00
CA SER A 221 -10.53 8.28 -9.95
C SER A 221 -9.82 9.49 -10.53
N GLN A 222 -9.86 10.58 -9.78
CA GLN A 222 -9.10 11.78 -10.06
C GLN A 222 -7.68 11.65 -9.52
N ARG A 223 -6.71 12.27 -10.21
CA ARG A 223 -5.34 12.43 -9.72
C ARG A 223 -5.00 13.89 -9.45
N THR A 224 -5.32 14.76 -10.39
CA THR A 224 -5.25 16.22 -10.30
C THR A 224 -6.48 16.81 -10.98
N ASP A 225 -6.65 18.12 -10.99
CA ASP A 225 -7.78 18.77 -11.64
C ASP A 225 -7.86 18.49 -13.16
N SER A 226 -6.74 18.13 -13.78
CA SER A 226 -6.63 17.89 -15.23
C SER A 226 -6.14 16.47 -15.58
N VAL A 227 -5.90 15.60 -14.62
CA VAL A 227 -5.44 14.22 -14.88
C VAL A 227 -6.29 13.23 -14.11
N GLN A 228 -6.85 12.28 -14.84
CA GLN A 228 -7.59 11.16 -14.27
C GLN A 228 -6.74 9.88 -14.30
N ARG A 229 -6.96 9.06 -13.29
CA ARG A 229 -6.44 7.70 -13.21
C ARG A 229 -7.60 6.72 -13.24
N MET A 230 -7.64 5.89 -14.27
CA MET A 230 -8.70 4.92 -14.44
C MET A 230 -8.14 3.52 -14.59
N TYR A 231 -8.94 2.54 -14.16
CA TYR A 231 -8.60 1.14 -14.32
C TYR A 231 -9.80 0.38 -14.85
N PHE A 232 -9.53 -0.68 -15.60
CA PHE A 232 -10.55 -1.66 -15.95
C PHE A 232 -9.98 -3.08 -15.86
N GLN A 233 -10.86 -4.02 -15.57
CA GLN A 233 -10.52 -5.45 -15.52
C GLN A 233 -10.06 -5.93 -16.90
N CYS A 234 -8.94 -6.67 -16.91
CA CYS A 234 -8.39 -7.31 -18.11
C CYS A 234 -7.82 -8.70 -17.75
N GLU A 235 -7.36 -9.44 -18.75
CA GLU A 235 -6.60 -10.68 -18.53
C GLU A 235 -5.24 -10.38 -17.88
N PRO A 236 -4.68 -11.33 -17.08
CA PRO A 236 -3.40 -11.12 -16.42
C PRO A 236 -2.22 -10.92 -17.36
N ASP A 237 -2.29 -11.48 -18.57
CA ASP A 237 -1.24 -11.44 -19.59
C ASP A 237 -1.52 -10.42 -20.71
N GLU A 238 -2.42 -9.47 -20.45
CA GLU A 238 -2.78 -8.44 -21.42
C GLU A 238 -1.56 -7.58 -21.79
N SER A 239 -1.44 -7.25 -23.11
CA SER A 239 -0.40 -6.35 -23.62
C SER A 239 -0.94 -4.93 -23.75
N VAL A 240 -0.20 -3.95 -23.23
CA VAL A 240 -0.58 -2.53 -23.34
C VAL A 240 -0.57 -2.03 -24.79
N GLU A 241 0.30 -2.62 -25.63
CA GLU A 241 0.44 -2.27 -27.04
C GLU A 241 -0.79 -2.68 -27.89
N ALA A 242 -1.54 -3.68 -27.42
CA ALA A 242 -2.76 -4.15 -28.08
C ALA A 242 -3.97 -3.23 -27.85
N TRP A 243 -3.80 -2.15 -27.09
CA TRP A 243 -4.88 -1.25 -26.69
C TRP A 243 -4.65 0.18 -27.19
N PRO A 244 -5.15 0.55 -28.38
CA PRO A 244 -5.23 1.94 -28.82
C PRO A 244 -6.19 2.73 -27.94
N ASP A 245 -6.02 4.04 -27.87
CA ASP A 245 -6.76 4.91 -26.97
C ASP A 245 -8.27 4.83 -27.17
N ASP A 246 -8.72 4.79 -28.42
CA ASP A 246 -10.15 4.65 -28.75
C ASP A 246 -10.77 3.40 -28.12
N ARG A 247 -10.10 2.25 -28.23
CA ARG A 247 -10.56 1.00 -27.61
C ARG A 247 -10.61 1.09 -26.10
N ILE A 248 -9.66 1.79 -25.47
CA ILE A 248 -9.63 2.01 -24.03
C ILE A 248 -10.87 2.80 -23.61
N TRP A 249 -11.14 3.92 -24.30
CA TRP A 249 -12.28 4.76 -23.97
C TRP A 249 -13.62 4.06 -24.23
N GLU A 250 -13.77 3.39 -25.36
CA GLU A 250 -14.96 2.56 -25.64
C GLU A 250 -15.22 1.54 -24.52
N THR A 251 -14.16 0.86 -24.04
CA THR A 251 -14.27 -0.13 -22.97
C THR A 251 -14.66 0.50 -21.64
N LEU A 252 -14.06 1.63 -21.27
CA LEU A 252 -14.37 2.33 -20.03
C LEU A 252 -15.79 2.89 -20.07
N GLN A 253 -16.19 3.53 -21.17
CA GLN A 253 -17.55 4.06 -21.36
C GLN A 253 -18.61 2.96 -21.27
N ALA A 254 -18.39 1.80 -21.91
CA ALA A 254 -19.31 0.67 -21.86
C ALA A 254 -19.52 0.15 -20.42
N ARG A 255 -18.47 0.17 -19.60
CA ARG A 255 -18.54 -0.33 -18.21
C ARG A 255 -19.25 0.62 -17.24
N VAL A 256 -19.30 1.90 -17.58
CA VAL A 256 -19.99 2.91 -16.75
C VAL A 256 -21.34 3.32 -17.34
N ALA A 257 -21.70 2.85 -18.52
CA ALA A 257 -22.94 3.22 -19.19
C ALA A 257 -24.18 2.91 -18.37
N GLY A 258 -25.20 3.77 -18.48
CA GLY A 258 -26.48 3.57 -17.82
C GLY A 258 -27.56 4.53 -18.27
N PRO A 259 -28.83 4.30 -17.85
CA PRO A 259 -29.97 5.13 -18.24
C PRO A 259 -29.92 6.55 -17.62
N ASP A 260 -29.04 6.78 -16.66
CA ASP A 260 -28.77 8.10 -16.05
C ASP A 260 -27.91 9.01 -16.94
N GLY A 261 -27.40 8.47 -18.08
CA GLY A 261 -26.60 9.24 -19.03
C GLY A 261 -25.19 9.57 -18.56
N PHE A 262 -24.69 8.95 -17.47
CA PHE A 262 -23.32 9.16 -17.00
C PHE A 262 -22.30 8.80 -18.08
N ARG A 263 -21.35 9.68 -18.31
CA ARG A 263 -20.24 9.50 -19.24
C ARG A 263 -18.94 9.98 -18.61
N LEU A 264 -17.85 9.36 -19.06
CA LEU A 264 -16.49 9.79 -18.67
C LEU A 264 -16.04 10.93 -19.58
N GLU A 265 -15.31 11.87 -18.99
CA GLU A 265 -14.54 12.86 -19.73
C GLU A 265 -13.31 12.18 -20.33
N GLU A 266 -13.13 12.30 -21.62
CA GLU A 266 -12.07 11.66 -22.39
C GLU A 266 -10.96 12.65 -22.71
N GLY A 267 -9.74 12.13 -22.89
CA GLY A 267 -8.58 12.92 -23.29
C GLY A 267 -7.40 12.05 -23.68
N PRO A 268 -6.25 12.64 -24.04
CA PRO A 268 -5.05 11.90 -24.40
C PRO A 268 -4.60 10.95 -23.27
N VAL A 269 -4.31 9.70 -23.61
CA VAL A 269 -3.76 8.73 -22.68
C VAL A 269 -2.26 8.95 -22.53
N LEU A 270 -1.83 9.33 -21.33
CA LEU A 270 -0.43 9.65 -21.00
C LEU A 270 0.39 8.41 -20.65
N GLU A 271 -0.22 7.43 -19.98
CA GLU A 271 0.43 6.22 -19.50
C GLU A 271 -0.53 5.04 -19.54
N LYS A 272 0.00 3.85 -19.88
CA LYS A 272 -0.72 2.57 -19.86
C LYS A 272 0.07 1.56 -19.04
N THR A 273 -0.61 0.77 -18.21
CA THR A 273 0.00 -0.26 -17.38
C THR A 273 -0.93 -1.45 -17.17
N VAL A 274 -0.37 -2.63 -16.98
CA VAL A 274 -1.14 -3.80 -16.50
C VAL A 274 -0.68 -4.15 -15.09
N LEU A 275 -1.61 -4.10 -14.17
CA LEU A 275 -1.40 -4.39 -12.75
C LEU A 275 -1.98 -5.75 -12.40
N ARG A 276 -1.12 -6.77 -12.34
CA ARG A 276 -1.46 -8.05 -11.71
C ARG A 276 -1.45 -7.89 -10.21
N PHE A 277 -2.40 -8.49 -9.53
CA PHE A 277 -2.47 -8.41 -8.09
C PHE A 277 -2.69 -9.76 -7.44
N ARG A 278 -2.26 -9.83 -6.20
CA ARG A 278 -2.30 -11.05 -5.39
C ARG A 278 -2.54 -10.70 -3.93
N SER A 279 -3.08 -11.64 -3.19
CA SER A 279 -2.99 -11.65 -1.74
C SER A 279 -1.74 -12.41 -1.30
N PHE A 280 -1.06 -11.87 -0.33
CA PHE A 280 0.11 -12.51 0.29
C PHE A 280 0.22 -12.11 1.75
N VAL A 281 0.52 -13.08 2.62
CA VAL A 281 0.94 -12.85 4.00
C VAL A 281 2.01 -13.86 4.35
N GLN A 282 3.08 -13.44 5.01
CA GLN A 282 4.08 -14.33 5.58
C GLN A 282 4.07 -14.27 7.10
N GLU A 283 4.05 -15.43 7.71
CA GLU A 283 4.25 -15.62 9.14
C GLU A 283 5.44 -16.58 9.39
N PRO A 284 6.33 -16.28 10.36
CA PRO A 284 6.31 -15.11 11.21
C PRO A 284 6.77 -13.82 10.47
N MET A 285 6.33 -12.67 11.01
CA MET A 285 6.81 -11.34 10.61
C MET A 285 8.09 -10.92 11.35
N ARG A 286 8.57 -11.74 12.28
CA ARG A 286 9.82 -11.54 13.04
C ARG A 286 10.65 -12.82 13.03
N TRP A 287 11.97 -12.66 12.88
CA TRP A 287 12.93 -13.77 12.99
C TRP A 287 14.23 -13.26 13.64
N GLY A 288 14.46 -13.64 14.89
CA GLY A 288 15.56 -13.09 15.68
C GLY A 288 15.47 -11.57 15.79
N SER A 289 16.50 -10.86 15.35
CA SER A 289 16.57 -9.40 15.30
C SER A 289 15.99 -8.78 14.03
N LEU A 290 15.46 -9.59 13.10
CA LEU A 290 14.79 -9.12 11.87
C LEU A 290 13.29 -8.98 12.12
N ALA A 291 12.71 -7.84 11.71
CA ALA A 291 11.26 -7.65 11.57
C ALA A 291 10.91 -7.30 10.12
N LEU A 292 9.75 -7.78 9.63
CA LEU A 292 9.23 -7.47 8.29
C LEU A 292 8.05 -6.51 8.43
N ALA A 293 7.96 -5.49 7.56
CA ALA A 293 6.87 -4.53 7.54
C ALA A 293 6.41 -4.20 6.11
N GLY A 294 5.14 -3.85 5.96
CA GLY A 294 4.53 -3.50 4.69
C GLY A 294 4.59 -4.63 3.67
N ASP A 295 4.80 -4.28 2.40
CA ASP A 295 4.81 -5.25 1.29
C ASP A 295 5.89 -6.35 1.44
N ALA A 296 6.87 -6.19 2.31
CA ALA A 296 7.82 -7.24 2.66
C ALA A 296 7.16 -8.39 3.43
N ALA A 297 6.15 -8.12 4.24
CA ALA A 297 5.40 -9.10 5.03
C ALA A 297 4.08 -9.52 4.37
N HIS A 298 3.37 -8.59 3.73
CA HIS A 298 2.04 -8.84 3.18
C HIS A 298 1.72 -7.94 1.98
N THR A 299 0.89 -8.43 1.07
CA THR A 299 0.29 -7.64 -0.01
C THR A 299 -1.19 -7.93 -0.12
N VAL A 300 -1.98 -6.94 -0.50
CA VAL A 300 -3.42 -7.04 -0.71
C VAL A 300 -3.80 -6.63 -2.13
N PRO A 301 -4.92 -7.10 -2.68
CA PRO A 301 -5.46 -6.56 -3.92
C PRO A 301 -5.71 -5.05 -3.80
N PRO A 302 -5.49 -4.28 -4.86
CA PRO A 302 -5.60 -2.82 -4.81
C PRO A 302 -7.04 -2.32 -4.64
N THR A 303 -8.04 -3.18 -4.88
CA THR A 303 -9.48 -2.83 -4.86
C THR A 303 -9.94 -2.17 -3.55
N GLY A 304 -9.36 -2.56 -2.42
CA GLY A 304 -9.67 -1.98 -1.11
C GLY A 304 -8.79 -0.80 -0.70
N ALA A 305 -7.82 -0.40 -1.52
CA ALA A 305 -6.86 0.68 -1.24
C ALA A 305 -6.10 0.54 0.11
N ARG A 306 -5.77 -0.70 0.52
CA ARG A 306 -5.26 -0.99 1.87
C ARG A 306 -3.73 -1.04 2.00
N GLY A 307 -2.98 -1.25 0.92
CA GLY A 307 -1.55 -1.57 0.99
C GLY A 307 -0.73 -0.52 1.74
N LEU A 308 -0.84 0.76 1.35
CA LEU A 308 -0.11 1.85 2.00
C LEU A 308 -0.53 2.03 3.47
N ASN A 309 -1.85 1.99 3.75
CA ASN A 309 -2.38 2.15 5.10
C ASN A 309 -1.93 1.03 6.04
N LEU A 310 -1.88 -0.22 5.56
CA LEU A 310 -1.31 -1.34 6.32
C LEU A 310 0.17 -1.13 6.62
N ALA A 311 0.95 -0.73 5.61
CA ALA A 311 2.37 -0.49 5.77
C ALA A 311 2.67 0.61 6.80
N LEU A 312 1.91 1.71 6.79
CA LEU A 312 2.03 2.79 7.77
C LEU A 312 1.60 2.33 9.18
N HIS A 313 0.55 1.51 9.27
CA HIS A 313 0.13 0.93 10.55
C HIS A 313 1.18 -0.03 11.13
N ASP A 314 1.73 -0.92 10.31
CA ASP A 314 2.78 -1.84 10.75
C ASP A 314 3.94 -1.10 11.39
N VAL A 315 4.44 -0.07 10.71
CA VAL A 315 5.63 0.66 11.21
C VAL A 315 5.32 1.52 12.42
N LYS A 316 4.08 1.94 12.60
CA LYS A 316 3.63 2.61 13.84
C LYS A 316 3.69 1.65 15.03
N VAL A 317 3.14 0.45 14.87
CA VAL A 317 3.22 -0.61 15.90
C VAL A 317 4.68 -1.02 16.13
N LEU A 318 5.45 -1.19 15.05
CA LEU A 318 6.84 -1.61 15.12
C LEU A 318 7.71 -0.55 15.82
N ALA A 319 7.51 0.74 15.52
CA ALA A 319 8.21 1.82 16.21
C ALA A 319 7.97 1.79 17.73
N GLU A 320 6.70 1.63 18.14
CA GLU A 320 6.33 1.54 19.55
C GLU A 320 7.05 0.40 20.27
N VAL A 321 7.06 -0.82 19.71
CA VAL A 321 7.70 -1.98 20.34
C VAL A 321 9.21 -1.91 20.28
N LEU A 322 9.81 -1.34 19.21
CA LEU A 322 11.25 -1.10 19.12
C LEU A 322 11.72 -0.08 20.16
N LEU A 323 10.99 1.01 20.38
CA LEU A 323 11.30 2.00 21.41
C LEU A 323 11.30 1.38 22.81
N ARG A 324 10.34 0.52 23.11
CA ARG A 324 10.29 -0.21 24.37
C ARG A 324 11.45 -1.20 24.50
N ALA A 325 11.76 -1.93 23.43
CA ALA A 325 12.86 -2.90 23.43
C ALA A 325 14.22 -2.22 23.63
N LEU A 326 14.44 -1.08 22.97
CA LEU A 326 15.66 -0.27 23.10
C LEU A 326 15.72 0.45 24.46
N GLY A 327 14.56 0.83 25.00
CA GLY A 327 14.43 1.50 26.31
C GLY A 327 14.55 0.58 27.54
N GLY A 328 14.89 -0.71 27.34
CA GLY A 328 15.18 -1.63 28.44
C GLY A 328 14.17 -2.76 28.66
N ALA A 329 13.03 -2.79 27.96
CA ALA A 329 12.09 -3.91 28.03
C ALA A 329 12.61 -5.19 27.33
N GLY A 330 13.71 -5.08 26.58
CA GLY A 330 14.36 -6.21 25.93
C GLY A 330 13.57 -6.75 24.73
N GLU A 331 14.01 -7.88 24.20
CA GLU A 331 13.43 -8.49 22.98
C GLU A 331 11.98 -8.95 23.15
N ALA A 332 11.54 -9.22 24.39
CA ALA A 332 10.16 -9.64 24.65
C ALA A 332 9.12 -8.59 24.20
N ALA A 333 9.47 -7.29 24.18
CA ALA A 333 8.59 -6.25 23.65
C ALA A 333 8.26 -6.44 22.17
N LEU A 334 9.19 -7.02 21.39
CA LEU A 334 8.99 -7.26 19.96
C LEU A 334 8.00 -8.39 19.67
N ASP A 335 7.73 -9.28 20.63
CA ASP A 335 6.76 -10.36 20.44
C ASP A 335 5.33 -9.85 20.32
N GLU A 336 5.07 -8.61 20.76
CA GLU A 336 3.79 -7.93 20.59
C GLU A 336 3.54 -7.42 19.17
N TYR A 337 4.58 -7.27 18.36
CA TYR A 337 4.46 -6.71 17.01
C TYR A 337 3.54 -7.54 16.12
N GLN A 338 3.89 -8.81 15.93
CA GLN A 338 3.18 -9.67 14.99
C GLN A 338 1.68 -9.84 15.31
N PRO A 339 1.23 -10.17 16.53
CA PRO A 339 -0.19 -10.34 16.80
C PRO A 339 -0.99 -9.05 16.56
N ARG A 340 -0.42 -7.87 16.88
CA ARG A 340 -1.07 -6.57 16.64
C ARG A 340 -1.15 -6.25 15.16
N ALA A 341 -0.09 -6.47 14.38
CA ALA A 341 -0.07 -6.25 12.94
C ALA A 341 -1.01 -7.23 12.21
N LEU A 342 -0.95 -8.53 12.52
CA LEU A 342 -1.75 -9.56 11.85
C LEU A 342 -3.26 -9.37 12.05
N GLN A 343 -3.70 -8.85 13.19
CA GLN A 343 -5.11 -8.57 13.41
C GLN A 343 -5.66 -7.60 12.34
N ARG A 344 -4.92 -6.53 12.02
CA ARG A 344 -5.32 -5.57 10.98
C ARG A 344 -5.09 -6.13 9.58
N ILE A 345 -3.96 -6.81 9.36
CA ILE A 345 -3.62 -7.43 8.08
C ILE A 345 -4.73 -8.38 7.61
N TRP A 346 -5.20 -9.31 8.47
CA TRP A 346 -6.22 -10.27 8.08
C TRP A 346 -7.60 -9.64 7.88
N ARG A 347 -7.95 -8.58 8.61
CA ARG A 347 -9.15 -7.77 8.32
C ARG A 347 -9.05 -7.12 6.94
N ALA A 348 -7.92 -6.53 6.61
CA ALA A 348 -7.70 -5.90 5.30
C ALA A 348 -7.63 -6.91 4.16
N GLN A 349 -7.04 -8.10 4.37
CA GLN A 349 -7.08 -9.21 3.41
C GLN A 349 -8.52 -9.63 3.12
N ASN A 350 -9.34 -9.82 4.16
CA ASN A 350 -10.75 -10.14 4.00
C ASN A 350 -11.49 -9.07 3.21
N PHE A 351 -11.36 -7.81 3.60
CA PHE A 351 -12.02 -6.68 2.92
C PHE A 351 -11.60 -6.54 1.46
N SER A 352 -10.29 -6.53 1.19
CA SER A 352 -9.78 -6.38 -0.17
C SER A 352 -10.18 -7.57 -1.06
N HIS A 353 -10.18 -8.78 -0.51
CA HIS A 353 -10.65 -9.97 -1.21
C HIS A 353 -12.15 -9.87 -1.51
N TRP A 354 -12.97 -9.52 -0.52
CA TRP A 354 -14.41 -9.37 -0.66
C TRP A 354 -14.76 -8.30 -1.72
N MET A 355 -14.19 -7.10 -1.64
CA MET A 355 -14.37 -6.04 -2.64
C MET A 355 -13.95 -6.50 -4.04
N THR A 356 -12.86 -7.26 -4.14
CA THR A 356 -12.41 -7.80 -5.42
C THR A 356 -13.42 -8.79 -5.99
N GLN A 357 -13.95 -9.71 -5.18
CA GLN A 357 -14.95 -10.67 -5.64
C GLN A 357 -16.32 -10.02 -5.91
N LEU A 358 -16.67 -8.99 -5.16
CA LEU A 358 -17.93 -8.24 -5.31
C LEU A 358 -17.99 -7.47 -6.63
N LEU A 359 -16.86 -6.90 -7.07
CA LEU A 359 -16.83 -5.94 -8.17
C LEU A 359 -16.34 -6.52 -9.51
N HIS A 360 -15.51 -7.57 -9.49
CA HIS A 360 -14.97 -8.15 -10.72
C HIS A 360 -15.82 -9.31 -11.23
N THR A 361 -15.98 -9.39 -12.54
CA THR A 361 -16.55 -10.58 -13.16
C THR A 361 -15.56 -11.72 -13.13
N THR A 362 -16.02 -12.92 -12.78
CA THR A 362 -15.17 -14.11 -12.78
C THR A 362 -15.06 -14.65 -14.21
N PRO A 363 -13.85 -14.82 -14.78
CA PRO A 363 -13.68 -15.45 -16.08
C PRO A 363 -14.36 -16.84 -16.11
N GLY A 364 -15.20 -17.07 -17.11
CA GLY A 364 -15.99 -18.31 -17.21
C GLY A 364 -17.13 -18.43 -16.20
N GLY A 365 -17.45 -17.36 -15.48
CA GLY A 365 -18.58 -17.32 -14.55
C GLY A 365 -19.94 -17.51 -15.24
N SER A 366 -20.89 -18.09 -14.51
CA SER A 366 -22.23 -18.36 -15.00
C SER A 366 -23.16 -17.15 -14.86
N ALA A 367 -24.31 -17.18 -15.54
CA ALA A 367 -25.37 -16.19 -15.32
C ALA A 367 -25.86 -16.17 -13.85
N PHE A 368 -25.77 -17.30 -13.13
CA PHE A 368 -26.08 -17.35 -11.70
C PHE A 368 -25.07 -16.52 -10.89
N ASP A 369 -23.77 -16.61 -11.20
CA ASP A 369 -22.73 -15.86 -10.48
C ASP A 369 -22.93 -14.35 -10.62
N LEU A 370 -23.24 -13.88 -11.84
CA LEU A 370 -23.56 -12.48 -12.09
C LEU A 370 -24.79 -12.02 -11.29
N ARG A 371 -25.87 -12.82 -11.30
CA ARG A 371 -27.10 -12.49 -10.55
C ARG A 371 -26.87 -12.46 -9.05
N ARG A 372 -26.07 -13.40 -8.55
CA ARG A 372 -25.67 -13.46 -7.14
C ARG A 372 -24.85 -12.21 -6.75
N GLN A 373 -23.88 -11.80 -7.59
CA GLN A 373 -23.10 -10.58 -7.36
C GLN A 373 -23.99 -9.34 -7.31
N LEU A 374 -24.92 -9.19 -8.24
CA LEU A 374 -25.88 -8.06 -8.24
C LEU A 374 -26.72 -8.07 -6.97
N GLY A 375 -27.18 -9.24 -6.51
CA GLY A 375 -27.91 -9.37 -5.24
C GLY A 375 -27.07 -8.98 -4.04
N GLU A 376 -25.77 -9.30 -4.04
CA GLU A 376 -24.85 -8.90 -2.97
C GLU A 376 -24.58 -7.39 -2.98
N LEU A 377 -24.38 -6.81 -4.15
CA LEU A 377 -24.25 -5.34 -4.32
C LEU A 377 -25.51 -4.62 -3.84
N ASP A 378 -26.70 -5.13 -4.20
CA ASP A 378 -27.97 -4.57 -3.73
C ASP A 378 -28.10 -4.65 -2.21
N ASN A 379 -27.73 -5.77 -1.58
CA ASN A 379 -27.72 -5.88 -0.10
C ASN A 379 -26.80 -4.84 0.55
N VAL A 380 -25.67 -4.52 -0.07
CA VAL A 380 -24.75 -3.48 0.44
C VAL A 380 -25.42 -2.11 0.38
N VAL A 381 -26.06 -1.74 -0.73
CA VAL A 381 -26.54 -0.38 -0.93
C VAL A 381 -27.96 -0.16 -0.40
N ALA A 382 -28.81 -1.19 -0.37
CA ALA A 382 -30.22 -1.07 0.04
C ALA A 382 -30.40 -0.89 1.56
N THR A 383 -29.43 -1.34 2.36
CA THR A 383 -29.56 -1.31 3.82
C THR A 383 -28.57 -0.35 4.47
N ARG A 384 -28.97 0.29 5.59
CA ARG A 384 -28.03 1.10 6.37
C ARG A 384 -26.87 0.24 6.90
N ALA A 385 -27.15 -0.99 7.35
CA ALA A 385 -26.14 -1.91 7.86
C ALA A 385 -25.09 -2.25 6.80
N GLY A 386 -25.52 -2.58 5.58
CA GLY A 386 -24.60 -2.87 4.46
C GLY A 386 -23.72 -1.66 4.10
N ARG A 387 -24.34 -0.48 3.98
CA ARG A 387 -23.59 0.77 3.72
C ARG A 387 -22.61 1.09 4.86
N THR A 388 -23.02 0.94 6.12
CA THR A 388 -22.16 1.17 7.28
C THR A 388 -21.00 0.18 7.31
N TYR A 389 -21.26 -1.11 7.06
CA TYR A 389 -20.21 -2.12 6.98
C TYR A 389 -19.16 -1.76 5.92
N LEU A 390 -19.60 -1.42 4.70
CA LEU A 390 -18.67 -1.01 3.65
C LEU A 390 -17.89 0.26 4.05
N ALA A 391 -18.56 1.27 4.61
CA ALA A 391 -17.93 2.50 5.05
C ALA A 391 -16.85 2.25 6.12
N GLU A 392 -17.15 1.46 7.17
CA GLU A 392 -16.18 1.07 8.21
C GLU A 392 -14.99 0.32 7.63
N GLN A 393 -15.27 -0.64 6.74
CA GLN A 393 -14.22 -1.40 6.09
C GLN A 393 -13.36 -0.53 5.18
N TYR A 394 -13.93 0.47 4.52
CA TYR A 394 -13.24 1.34 3.57
C TYR A 394 -12.47 2.48 4.23
N THR A 395 -12.97 3.09 5.29
CA THR A 395 -12.29 4.19 5.99
C THR A 395 -11.23 3.73 7.01
N GLY A 396 -11.17 2.44 7.27
CA GLY A 396 -10.24 1.86 8.23
C GLY A 396 -10.81 1.74 9.65
N TRP A 397 -10.08 1.01 10.47
CA TRP A 397 -10.44 0.80 11.87
C TRP A 397 -9.61 1.75 12.73
N PRO A 398 -10.24 2.67 13.49
CA PRO A 398 -9.50 3.57 14.39
C PRO A 398 -8.62 2.78 15.35
N THR A 399 -7.37 3.22 15.48
CA THR A 399 -6.39 2.61 16.39
C THR A 399 -6.76 2.81 17.87
N SER A 400 -7.70 3.72 18.16
CA SER A 400 -8.10 4.13 19.51
C SER A 400 -9.37 3.44 20.06
N ARG A 401 -10.04 2.56 19.32
CA ARG A 401 -11.07 1.71 19.92
C ARG A 401 -10.37 0.69 20.81
N ARG A 402 -10.23 1.04 22.11
CA ARG A 402 -9.98 0.04 23.16
C ARG A 402 -11.09 -0.99 23.04
N ASP A 403 -10.70 -2.24 22.81
CA ASP A 403 -11.64 -3.36 22.85
C ASP A 403 -12.34 -3.34 24.21
N HIS A 404 -13.66 -3.20 24.18
CA HIS A 404 -14.51 -3.45 25.34
C HIS A 404 -14.90 -4.91 25.36
#